data_c3f0a31c58c60ae983b5164fb93e55ea
#
_entry.id   c3f0a31c58c60ae983b5164fb93e55ea
#
_cell.length_a   1.000
_cell.length_b   1.000
_cell.length_c   1.000
_cell.angle_alpha   90.00
_cell.angle_beta   90.00
_cell.angle_gamma   90.00
#
_symmetry.space_group_name_H-M   'P 1'
#
loop_
_entity.id
_entity.type
_entity.pdbx_description
1 polymer ?
#
loop_
_entity_poly.entity_id
_entity_poly.type
_entity_poly.pdbx_seq_one_letter_code
_entity_poly.pdbx_strand_id
1 'polypeptide(L)'
;MRENEFDYDKRYEENMGDSVGAYTTKTFQWMFLGLLTTFAVACFGYYTGAIFFIFAIPYVQIVLLVAELAVVLILSARIQKLQVSTARVLFFVYAVLNGVVFSAYFLMYEMMRLILIFAMTAAYFGIMAVYGHVTKKDLSRMRPILISGLLFLIACGLLSLFLDLGDFDRIVCLVGIAVFLGFTAYDTQKIRTYYNCYQGDQAMLARASIFSALQLY
;
A
#
# COMPACT_ATOMS: atom_id res chain seq x y z
N MET A 1 -41.59 -22.82 11.36
CA MET A 1 -40.21 -23.34 11.31
C MET A 1 -39.38 -22.66 10.22
N ARG A 2 -39.89 -22.38 9.02
CA ARG A 2 -39.12 -21.71 7.93
C ARG A 2 -38.88 -20.20 8.14
N GLU A 3 -39.72 -19.48 8.84
CA GLU A 3 -39.54 -18.04 9.11
C GLU A 3 -38.36 -17.76 10.04
N ASN A 4 -38.12 -18.61 11.03
CA ASN A 4 -36.99 -18.44 11.95
C ASN A 4 -35.63 -18.75 11.30
N GLU A 5 -35.56 -19.66 10.33
CA GLU A 5 -34.37 -19.96 9.58
C GLU A 5 -33.96 -18.80 8.65
N PHE A 6 -34.96 -18.17 8.01
CA PHE A 6 -34.74 -17.02 7.12
C PHE A 6 -34.31 -15.77 7.88
N ASP A 7 -34.77 -15.57 9.12
CA ASP A 7 -34.40 -14.46 9.98
C ASP A 7 -33.00 -14.69 10.63
N TYR A 8 -32.65 -15.97 10.84
CA TYR A 8 -31.29 -16.35 11.29
C TYR A 8 -30.23 -16.14 10.21
N ASP A 9 -30.52 -16.54 8.99
CA ASP A 9 -29.61 -16.36 7.85
C ASP A 9 -29.41 -14.87 7.52
N LYS A 10 -30.45 -14.06 7.53
CA LYS A 10 -30.37 -12.61 7.36
C LYS A 10 -29.51 -11.95 8.44
N ARG A 11 -29.74 -12.28 9.71
CA ARG A 11 -28.93 -11.74 10.83
C ARG A 11 -27.48 -12.19 10.77
N TYR A 12 -27.24 -13.41 10.30
CA TYR A 12 -25.88 -13.93 10.13
C TYR A 12 -25.15 -13.20 9.00
N GLU A 13 -25.83 -12.95 7.88
CA GLU A 13 -25.29 -12.15 6.75
C GLU A 13 -25.04 -10.68 7.13
N GLU A 14 -25.95 -10.04 7.88
CA GLU A 14 -25.75 -8.68 8.39
C GLU A 14 -24.55 -8.60 9.36
N ASN A 15 -24.48 -9.49 10.34
CA ASN A 15 -23.36 -9.53 11.29
C ASN A 15 -22.03 -9.84 10.60
N MET A 16 -22.01 -10.67 9.56
CA MET A 16 -20.81 -10.94 8.75
C MET A 16 -20.42 -9.73 7.92
N GLY A 17 -21.39 -9.02 7.36
CA GLY A 17 -21.16 -7.79 6.60
C GLY A 17 -20.53 -6.71 7.47
N ASP A 18 -21.04 -6.51 8.67
CA ASP A 18 -20.53 -5.54 9.64
C ASP A 18 -19.10 -5.88 10.10
N SER A 19 -18.80 -7.15 10.33
CA SER A 19 -17.47 -7.58 10.75
C SER A 19 -16.43 -7.49 9.63
N VAL A 20 -16.81 -7.74 8.38
CA VAL A 20 -15.96 -7.49 7.19
C VAL A 20 -15.73 -5.99 7.02
N GLY A 21 -16.78 -5.18 7.20
CA GLY A 21 -16.67 -3.72 7.15
C GLY A 21 -15.71 -3.17 8.19
N ALA A 22 -15.83 -3.61 9.43
CA ALA A 22 -14.94 -3.23 10.53
C ALA A 22 -13.48 -3.64 10.26
N TYR A 23 -13.25 -4.84 9.72
CA TYR A 23 -11.93 -5.32 9.34
C TYR A 23 -11.32 -4.48 8.21
N THR A 24 -12.11 -4.16 7.19
CA THR A 24 -11.69 -3.31 6.08
C THR A 24 -11.33 -1.91 6.57
N THR A 25 -12.17 -1.31 7.43
CA THR A 25 -11.91 -0.01 8.05
C THR A 25 -10.60 -0.02 8.84
N LYS A 26 -10.35 -1.07 9.62
CA LYS A 26 -9.09 -1.23 10.36
C LYS A 26 -7.87 -1.31 9.44
N THR A 27 -7.99 -1.99 8.31
CA THR A 27 -6.93 -2.06 7.30
C THR A 27 -6.62 -0.67 6.72
N PHE A 28 -7.64 0.09 6.34
CA PHE A 28 -7.46 1.46 5.86
C PHE A 28 -6.93 2.42 6.93
N GLN A 29 -7.30 2.23 8.20
CA GLN A 29 -6.72 3.00 9.32
C GLN A 29 -5.21 2.75 9.44
N TRP A 30 -4.74 1.49 9.34
CA TRP A 30 -3.31 1.19 9.32
C TRP A 30 -2.60 1.85 8.16
N MET A 31 -3.16 1.75 6.95
CA MET A 31 -2.61 2.42 5.76
C MET A 31 -2.53 3.95 5.97
N PHE A 32 -3.59 4.56 6.48
CA PHE A 32 -3.63 6.00 6.76
C PHE A 32 -2.58 6.41 7.79
N LEU A 33 -2.41 5.65 8.88
CA LEU A 33 -1.38 5.90 9.88
C LEU A 33 0.03 5.77 9.29
N GLY A 34 0.25 4.80 8.40
CA GLY A 34 1.51 4.67 7.65
C GLY A 34 1.80 5.91 6.81
N LEU A 35 0.84 6.33 5.98
CA LEU A 35 0.96 7.52 5.15
C LEU A 35 1.18 8.80 5.97
N LEU A 36 0.47 8.94 7.09
CA LEU A 36 0.64 10.07 8.01
C LEU A 36 2.05 10.08 8.62
N THR A 37 2.56 8.92 9.01
CA THR A 37 3.94 8.76 9.51
C THR A 37 4.96 9.17 8.45
N THR A 38 4.80 8.68 7.23
CA THR A 38 5.66 9.05 6.09
C THR A 38 5.66 10.56 5.85
N PHE A 39 4.48 11.16 5.80
CA PHE A 39 4.34 12.59 5.61
C PHE A 39 4.98 13.39 6.76
N ALA A 40 4.74 13.00 8.01
CA ALA A 40 5.32 13.66 9.18
C ALA A 40 6.85 13.60 9.17
N VAL A 41 7.43 12.42 8.85
CA VAL A 41 8.89 12.25 8.74
C VAL A 41 9.46 13.06 7.57
N ALA A 42 8.78 13.07 6.43
CA ALA A 42 9.20 13.86 5.27
C ALA A 42 9.21 15.36 5.58
N CYS A 43 8.16 15.88 6.20
CA CYS A 43 8.10 17.26 6.65
C CYS A 43 9.20 17.58 7.69
N PHE A 44 9.37 16.71 8.69
CA PHE A 44 10.40 16.88 9.70
C PHE A 44 11.80 16.93 9.07
N GLY A 45 12.12 16.00 8.15
CA GLY A 45 13.40 15.95 7.44
C GLY A 45 13.67 17.23 6.63
N TYR A 46 12.64 17.77 6.00
CA TYR A 46 12.71 18.99 5.20
C TYR A 46 12.89 20.23 6.10
N TYR A 47 12.02 20.45 7.11
CA TYR A 47 12.05 21.66 7.95
C TYR A 47 13.28 21.73 8.87
N THR A 48 13.78 20.59 9.35
CA THR A 48 15.00 20.55 10.18
C THR A 48 16.29 20.61 9.38
N GLY A 49 16.22 20.44 8.06
CA GLY A 49 17.40 20.31 7.21
C GLY A 49 18.14 18.98 7.39
N ALA A 50 17.61 18.04 8.16
CA ALA A 50 18.20 16.72 8.37
C ALA A 50 18.45 15.97 7.05
N ILE A 51 17.63 16.24 6.03
CA ILE A 51 17.75 15.69 4.69
C ILE A 51 19.12 15.94 4.09
N PHE A 52 19.71 17.14 4.27
CA PHE A 52 21.02 17.48 3.73
C PHE A 52 22.13 16.63 4.34
N PHE A 53 22.05 16.35 5.64
CA PHE A 53 23.02 15.50 6.34
C PHE A 53 22.88 14.03 5.94
N ILE A 54 21.65 13.53 5.80
CA ILE A 54 21.38 12.15 5.42
C ILE A 54 21.87 11.90 3.99
N PHE A 55 21.52 12.77 3.04
CA PHE A 55 21.88 12.59 1.63
C PHE A 55 23.32 13.01 1.30
N ALA A 56 24.05 13.63 2.25
CA ALA A 56 25.49 13.82 2.16
C ALA A 56 26.28 12.52 2.37
N ILE A 57 25.66 11.48 2.95
CA ILE A 57 26.31 10.18 3.15
C ILE A 57 26.41 9.46 1.80
N PRO A 58 27.62 9.04 1.37
CA PRO A 58 27.78 8.32 0.11
C PRO A 58 26.89 7.04 0.08
N TYR A 59 26.26 6.79 -1.06
CA TYR A 59 25.42 5.61 -1.31
C TYR A 59 24.19 5.44 -0.39
N VAL A 60 23.82 6.45 0.40
CA VAL A 60 22.66 6.37 1.31
C VAL A 60 21.37 5.97 0.58
N GLN A 61 21.19 6.41 -0.66
CA GLN A 61 20.03 6.05 -1.48
C GLN A 61 19.93 4.54 -1.71
N ILE A 62 21.07 3.88 -1.97
CA ILE A 62 21.13 2.42 -2.14
C ILE A 62 20.84 1.73 -0.82
N VAL A 63 21.40 2.24 0.29
CA VAL A 63 21.15 1.69 1.63
C VAL A 63 19.68 1.79 1.99
N LEU A 64 19.03 2.94 1.74
CA LEU A 64 17.61 3.13 1.97
C LEU A 64 16.77 2.18 1.12
N LEU A 65 17.05 2.07 -0.17
CA LEU A 65 16.35 1.15 -1.07
C LEU A 65 16.47 -0.30 -0.59
N VAL A 66 17.68 -0.74 -0.23
CA VAL A 66 17.91 -2.11 0.28
C VAL A 66 17.18 -2.32 1.61
N ALA A 67 17.18 -1.33 2.50
CA ALA A 67 16.47 -1.40 3.77
C ALA A 67 14.94 -1.50 3.57
N GLU A 68 14.36 -0.70 2.68
CA GLU A 68 12.93 -0.77 2.32
C GLU A 68 12.56 -2.15 1.77
N LEU A 69 13.32 -2.65 0.79
CA LEU A 69 13.11 -3.97 0.22
C LEU A 69 13.23 -5.08 1.28
N ALA A 70 14.22 -5.00 2.16
CA ALA A 70 14.41 -5.98 3.22
C ALA A 70 13.21 -6.00 4.17
N VAL A 71 12.71 -4.84 4.61
CA VAL A 71 11.53 -4.76 5.50
C VAL A 71 10.30 -5.35 4.82
N VAL A 72 10.03 -4.99 3.57
CA VAL A 72 8.89 -5.52 2.80
C VAL A 72 9.00 -7.03 2.62
N LEU A 73 10.18 -7.54 2.26
CA LEU A 73 10.40 -8.99 2.09
C LEU A 73 10.23 -9.75 3.40
N ILE A 74 10.77 -9.25 4.52
CA ILE A 74 10.62 -9.87 5.84
C ILE A 74 9.16 -9.89 6.24
N LEU A 75 8.46 -8.77 6.09
CA LEU A 75 7.05 -8.67 6.46
C LEU A 75 6.19 -9.59 5.57
N SER A 76 6.40 -9.59 4.26
CA SER A 76 5.66 -10.42 3.31
C SER A 76 5.92 -11.92 3.50
N ALA A 77 7.18 -12.32 3.66
CA ALA A 77 7.55 -13.74 3.75
C ALA A 77 7.22 -14.38 5.11
N ARG A 78 7.21 -13.57 6.19
CA ARG A 78 7.07 -14.08 7.55
C ARG A 78 5.79 -13.63 8.27
N ILE A 79 4.86 -12.97 7.60
CA ILE A 79 3.66 -12.40 8.22
C ILE A 79 2.86 -13.39 9.06
N GLN A 80 2.79 -14.65 8.63
CA GLN A 80 2.08 -15.71 9.35
C GLN A 80 2.78 -16.15 10.65
N LYS A 81 4.11 -15.96 10.74
CA LYS A 81 4.95 -16.40 11.86
C LYS A 81 5.31 -15.26 12.82
N LEU A 82 5.22 -14.01 12.35
CA LEU A 82 5.55 -12.83 13.15
C LEU A 82 4.54 -12.60 14.27
N GLN A 83 4.99 -12.05 15.38
CA GLN A 83 4.08 -11.49 16.39
C GLN A 83 3.41 -10.23 15.82
N VAL A 84 2.17 -9.96 16.24
CA VAL A 84 1.42 -8.77 15.80
C VAL A 84 2.18 -7.46 16.11
N SER A 85 2.84 -7.40 17.28
CA SER A 85 3.67 -6.26 17.67
C SER A 85 4.85 -6.05 16.72
N THR A 86 5.55 -7.11 16.35
CA THR A 86 6.66 -7.05 15.39
C THR A 86 6.20 -6.61 14.00
N ALA A 87 5.05 -7.13 13.54
CA ALA A 87 4.48 -6.69 12.27
C ALA A 87 4.15 -5.20 12.26
N ARG A 88 3.60 -4.65 13.36
CA ARG A 88 3.34 -3.20 13.51
C ARG A 88 4.63 -2.39 13.47
N VAL A 89 5.64 -2.80 14.23
CA VAL A 89 6.94 -2.11 14.26
C VAL A 89 7.56 -2.08 12.87
N LEU A 90 7.62 -3.22 12.16
CA LEU A 90 8.16 -3.29 10.81
C LEU A 90 7.39 -2.40 9.83
N PHE A 91 6.07 -2.34 9.94
CA PHE A 91 5.24 -1.46 9.12
C PHE A 91 5.59 0.02 9.34
N PHE A 92 5.75 0.45 10.59
CA PHE A 92 6.15 1.83 10.88
C PHE A 92 7.60 2.12 10.51
N VAL A 93 8.52 1.17 10.67
CA VAL A 93 9.90 1.29 10.18
C VAL A 93 9.89 1.52 8.67
N TYR A 94 9.09 0.77 7.92
CA TYR A 94 8.91 0.97 6.48
C TYR A 94 8.37 2.38 6.16
N ALA A 95 7.33 2.83 6.89
CA ALA A 95 6.76 4.17 6.72
C ALA A 95 7.78 5.29 7.02
N VAL A 96 8.64 5.12 8.03
CA VAL A 96 9.72 6.07 8.35
C VAL A 96 10.77 6.09 7.24
N LEU A 97 11.23 4.94 6.76
CA LEU A 97 12.20 4.86 5.65
C LEU A 97 11.67 5.59 4.40
N ASN A 98 10.43 5.30 4.01
CA ASN A 98 9.76 6.02 2.93
C ASN A 98 9.69 7.54 3.21
N GLY A 99 9.40 7.95 4.45
CA GLY A 99 9.37 9.36 4.83
C GLY A 99 10.72 10.06 4.62
N VAL A 100 11.83 9.38 4.90
CA VAL A 100 13.18 9.90 4.62
C VAL A 100 13.39 10.06 3.12
N VAL A 101 13.00 9.07 2.31
CA VAL A 101 13.11 9.15 0.85
C VAL A 101 12.20 10.26 0.30
N PHE A 102 10.96 10.35 0.77
CA PHE A 102 10.02 11.39 0.34
C PHE A 102 10.46 12.81 0.72
N SER A 103 11.25 12.97 1.79
CA SER A 103 11.78 14.30 2.16
C SER A 103 12.66 14.91 1.04
N ALA A 104 13.34 14.08 0.22
CA ALA A 104 14.12 14.56 -0.92
C ALA A 104 13.23 15.19 -2.01
N TYR A 105 12.01 14.71 -2.20
CA TYR A 105 11.10 15.27 -3.19
C TYR A 105 10.65 16.69 -2.84
N PHE A 106 10.59 17.06 -1.53
CA PHE A 106 10.32 18.43 -1.12
C PHE A 106 11.43 19.42 -1.50
N LEU A 107 12.66 18.94 -1.75
CA LEU A 107 13.75 19.76 -2.26
C LEU A 107 13.70 19.93 -3.79
N MET A 108 13.17 18.92 -4.48
CA MET A 108 13.16 18.86 -5.95
C MET A 108 11.93 19.51 -6.58
N TYR A 109 10.82 19.54 -5.86
CA TYR A 109 9.53 19.96 -6.37
C TYR A 109 8.92 21.05 -5.50
N GLU A 110 8.19 21.96 -6.13
CA GLU A 110 7.42 23.00 -5.46
C GLU A 110 6.33 22.36 -4.58
N MET A 111 6.23 22.80 -3.32
CA MET A 111 5.30 22.27 -2.31
C MET A 111 3.86 22.21 -2.83
N MET A 112 3.37 23.26 -3.50
CA MET A 112 2.01 23.31 -4.00
C MET A 112 1.74 22.24 -5.06
N ARG A 113 2.71 21.95 -5.92
CA ARG A 113 2.60 20.89 -6.94
C ARG A 113 2.53 19.52 -6.31
N LEU A 114 3.34 19.27 -5.26
CA LEU A 114 3.29 18.00 -4.51
C LEU A 114 1.93 17.83 -3.83
N ILE A 115 1.41 18.85 -3.14
CA ILE A 115 0.09 18.80 -2.50
C ILE A 115 -1.00 18.46 -3.53
N LEU A 116 -0.98 19.09 -4.70
CA LEU A 116 -1.95 18.82 -5.76
C LEU A 116 -1.86 17.38 -6.27
N ILE A 117 -0.65 16.89 -6.53
CA ILE A 117 -0.41 15.49 -6.96
C ILE A 117 -0.90 14.51 -5.91
N PHE A 118 -0.58 14.75 -4.62
CA PHE A 118 -1.06 13.90 -3.53
C PHE A 118 -2.58 13.91 -3.42
N ALA A 119 -3.23 15.07 -3.53
CA ALA A 119 -4.69 15.18 -3.48
C ALA A 119 -5.36 14.42 -4.64
N MET A 120 -4.84 14.57 -5.87
CA MET A 120 -5.34 13.85 -7.04
C MET A 120 -5.13 12.34 -6.89
N THR A 121 -3.95 11.91 -6.45
CA THR A 121 -3.62 10.50 -6.22
C THR A 121 -4.52 9.90 -5.14
N ALA A 122 -4.74 10.61 -4.03
CA ALA A 122 -5.63 10.17 -2.95
C ALA A 122 -7.08 10.03 -3.43
N ALA A 123 -7.58 10.96 -4.27
CA ALA A 123 -8.91 10.86 -4.86
C ALA A 123 -9.03 9.63 -5.78
N TYR A 124 -8.07 9.41 -6.66
CA TYR A 124 -8.03 8.25 -7.55
C TYR A 124 -7.93 6.93 -6.78
N PHE A 125 -7.03 6.88 -5.78
CA PHE A 125 -6.92 5.74 -4.89
C PHE A 125 -8.25 5.43 -4.18
N GLY A 126 -8.91 6.46 -3.64
CA GLY A 126 -10.21 6.31 -2.99
C GLY A 126 -11.27 5.73 -3.93
N ILE A 127 -11.34 6.21 -5.17
CA ILE A 127 -12.27 5.68 -6.19
C ILE A 127 -11.99 4.20 -6.47
N MET A 128 -10.72 3.82 -6.67
CA MET A 128 -10.35 2.44 -6.96
C MET A 128 -10.52 1.51 -5.77
N ALA A 129 -10.28 2.00 -4.55
CA ALA A 129 -10.55 1.26 -3.32
C ALA A 129 -12.06 0.98 -3.15
N VAL A 130 -12.91 1.99 -3.37
CA VAL A 130 -14.36 1.80 -3.36
C VAL A 130 -14.79 0.81 -4.45
N TYR A 131 -14.26 0.96 -5.67
CA TYR A 131 -14.55 0.01 -6.76
C TYR A 131 -14.16 -1.42 -6.40
N GLY A 132 -12.94 -1.65 -5.89
CA GLY A 132 -12.46 -2.97 -5.46
C GLY A 132 -13.30 -3.57 -4.33
N HIS A 133 -13.82 -2.72 -3.41
CA HIS A 133 -14.67 -3.17 -2.31
C HIS A 133 -16.08 -3.56 -2.78
N VAL A 134 -16.68 -2.80 -3.70
CA VAL A 134 -18.07 -2.98 -4.14
C VAL A 134 -18.21 -3.97 -5.29
N THR A 135 -17.16 -4.11 -6.12
CA THR A 135 -17.24 -4.95 -7.33
C THR A 135 -17.53 -6.42 -7.00
N LYS A 136 -18.46 -7.00 -7.75
CA LYS A 136 -18.76 -8.44 -7.71
C LYS A 136 -17.93 -9.25 -8.72
N LYS A 137 -17.21 -8.55 -9.63
CA LYS A 137 -16.33 -9.22 -10.60
C LYS A 137 -15.10 -9.74 -9.89
N ASP A 138 -14.69 -10.96 -10.19
CA ASP A 138 -13.45 -11.54 -9.67
C ASP A 138 -12.24 -10.88 -10.33
N LEU A 139 -11.55 -10.03 -9.57
CA LEU A 139 -10.34 -9.34 -10.01
C LEU A 139 -9.10 -10.23 -9.93
N SER A 140 -9.18 -11.43 -9.35
CA SER A 140 -8.05 -12.37 -9.29
C SER A 140 -7.50 -12.74 -10.66
N ARG A 141 -8.35 -12.71 -11.70
CA ARG A 141 -7.94 -12.92 -13.09
C ARG A 141 -7.01 -11.83 -13.63
N MET A 142 -7.06 -10.64 -13.05
CA MET A 142 -6.16 -9.54 -13.44
C MET A 142 -4.75 -9.67 -12.83
N ARG A 143 -4.58 -10.48 -11.79
CA ARG A 143 -3.30 -10.64 -11.09
C ARG A 143 -2.12 -10.93 -12.03
N PRO A 144 -2.16 -11.90 -12.96
CA PRO A 144 -1.02 -12.16 -13.85
C PRO A 144 -0.73 -10.97 -14.78
N ILE A 145 -1.75 -10.25 -15.25
CA ILE A 145 -1.60 -9.05 -16.07
C ILE A 145 -0.92 -7.92 -15.26
N LEU A 146 -1.37 -7.70 -14.02
CA LEU A 146 -0.80 -6.69 -13.15
C LEU A 146 0.66 -7.01 -12.79
N ILE A 147 0.97 -8.28 -12.50
CA ILE A 147 2.35 -8.71 -12.21
C ILE A 147 3.25 -8.55 -13.44
N SER A 148 2.79 -8.94 -14.63
CA SER A 148 3.55 -8.75 -15.85
C SER A 148 3.77 -7.26 -16.16
N GLY A 149 2.75 -6.43 -15.93
CA GLY A 149 2.86 -4.97 -16.03
C GLY A 149 3.90 -4.40 -15.06
N LEU A 150 3.90 -4.85 -13.82
CA LEU A 150 4.89 -4.43 -12.82
C LEU A 150 6.32 -4.84 -13.22
N LEU A 151 6.51 -6.09 -13.69
CA LEU A 151 7.81 -6.55 -14.17
C LEU A 151 8.30 -5.74 -15.38
N PHE A 152 7.38 -5.40 -16.28
CA PHE A 152 7.68 -4.50 -17.40
C PHE A 152 8.12 -3.12 -16.93
N LEU A 153 7.43 -2.51 -15.95
CA LEU A 153 7.80 -1.23 -15.38
C LEU A 153 9.18 -1.27 -14.71
N ILE A 154 9.49 -2.35 -13.98
CA ILE A 154 10.81 -2.54 -13.36
C ILE A 154 11.88 -2.63 -14.46
N ALA A 155 11.64 -3.39 -15.52
CA ALA A 155 12.57 -3.51 -16.64
C ALA A 155 12.80 -2.15 -17.34
N CYS A 156 11.75 -1.38 -17.58
CA CYS A 156 11.86 -0.02 -18.12
C CYS A 156 12.63 0.91 -17.18
N GLY A 157 12.35 0.87 -15.88
CA GLY A 157 13.05 1.66 -14.88
C GLY A 157 14.54 1.31 -14.79
N LEU A 158 14.90 0.04 -14.89
CA LEU A 158 16.31 -0.36 -14.97
C LEU A 158 16.97 0.10 -16.27
N LEU A 159 16.24 0.07 -17.38
CA LEU A 159 16.75 0.51 -18.67
C LEU A 159 16.98 2.02 -18.71
N SER A 160 16.09 2.81 -18.08
CA SER A 160 16.22 4.27 -17.98
C SER A 160 17.40 4.74 -17.13
N LEU A 161 18.01 3.87 -16.31
CA LEU A 161 19.27 4.18 -15.62
C LEU A 161 20.46 4.28 -16.59
N PHE A 162 20.38 3.63 -17.73
CA PHE A 162 21.47 3.55 -18.71
C PHE A 162 21.18 4.32 -20.00
N LEU A 163 19.89 4.53 -20.30
CA LEU A 163 19.42 5.14 -21.55
C LEU A 163 18.48 6.29 -21.20
N ASP A 164 18.69 7.44 -21.83
CA ASP A 164 17.71 8.53 -21.79
C ASP A 164 16.58 8.19 -22.76
N LEU A 165 15.44 7.81 -22.21
CA LEU A 165 14.28 7.37 -22.99
C LEU A 165 13.34 8.55 -23.38
N GLY A 166 13.63 9.76 -22.93
CA GLY A 166 12.91 10.97 -23.31
C GLY A 166 11.40 10.88 -23.08
N ASP A 167 10.61 11.12 -24.16
CA ASP A 167 9.14 11.07 -24.06
C ASP A 167 8.57 9.67 -23.75
N PHE A 168 9.34 8.61 -23.97
CA PHE A 168 8.90 7.25 -23.64
C PHE A 168 8.72 7.06 -22.12
N ASP A 169 9.54 7.72 -21.28
CA ASP A 169 9.40 7.70 -19.83
C ASP A 169 8.02 8.20 -19.37
N ARG A 170 7.45 9.18 -20.06
CA ARG A 170 6.09 9.67 -19.78
C ARG A 170 5.03 8.60 -20.01
N ILE A 171 5.17 7.85 -21.10
CA ILE A 171 4.26 6.72 -21.41
C ILE A 171 4.40 5.63 -20.34
N VAL A 172 5.62 5.29 -19.95
CA VAL A 172 5.91 4.32 -18.89
C VAL A 172 5.28 4.76 -17.56
N CYS A 173 5.37 6.04 -17.20
CA CYS A 173 4.71 6.60 -16.01
C CYS A 173 3.18 6.45 -16.07
N LEU A 174 2.55 6.75 -17.21
CA LEU A 174 1.09 6.58 -17.37
C LEU A 174 0.66 5.13 -17.26
N VAL A 175 1.39 4.21 -17.88
CA VAL A 175 1.19 2.76 -17.73
C VAL A 175 1.37 2.35 -16.27
N GLY A 176 2.38 2.90 -15.59
CA GLY A 176 2.63 2.68 -14.17
C GLY A 176 1.43 3.05 -13.31
N ILE A 177 0.89 4.25 -13.51
CA ILE A 177 -0.31 4.69 -12.79
C ILE A 177 -1.47 3.71 -13.02
N ALA A 178 -1.73 3.29 -14.26
CA ALA A 178 -2.81 2.35 -14.57
C ALA A 178 -2.60 0.98 -13.89
N VAL A 179 -1.38 0.47 -13.88
CA VAL A 179 -1.01 -0.80 -13.20
C VAL A 179 -1.22 -0.68 -11.69
N PHE A 180 -0.75 0.40 -11.05
CA PHE A 180 -0.92 0.61 -9.61
C PHE A 180 -2.38 0.81 -9.21
N LEU A 181 -3.19 1.51 -10.01
CA LEU A 181 -4.64 1.60 -9.79
C LEU A 181 -5.31 0.22 -9.88
N GLY A 182 -4.90 -0.60 -10.84
CA GLY A 182 -5.35 -1.99 -10.95
C GLY A 182 -5.00 -2.81 -9.71
N PHE A 183 -3.78 -2.69 -9.20
CA PHE A 183 -3.37 -3.32 -7.92
C PHE A 183 -4.22 -2.82 -6.75
N THR A 184 -4.48 -1.52 -6.65
CA THR A 184 -5.31 -0.95 -5.58
C THR A 184 -6.69 -1.61 -5.54
N ALA A 185 -7.36 -1.73 -6.70
CA ALA A 185 -8.66 -2.38 -6.79
C ALA A 185 -8.58 -3.88 -6.43
N TYR A 186 -7.57 -4.58 -6.95
CA TYR A 186 -7.33 -5.99 -6.67
C TYR A 186 -7.03 -6.24 -5.18
N ASP A 187 -6.12 -5.48 -4.58
CA ASP A 187 -5.72 -5.67 -3.19
C ASP A 187 -6.85 -5.29 -2.22
N THR A 188 -7.65 -4.27 -2.56
CA THR A 188 -8.86 -3.94 -1.79
C THR A 188 -9.88 -5.09 -1.81
N GLN A 189 -10.10 -5.73 -2.95
CA GLN A 189 -10.97 -6.92 -3.01
C GLN A 189 -10.41 -8.08 -2.18
N LYS A 190 -9.09 -8.24 -2.16
CA LYS A 190 -8.38 -9.30 -1.44
C LYS A 190 -8.50 -9.17 0.09
N ILE A 191 -8.74 -7.97 0.62
CA ILE A 191 -9.02 -7.75 2.06
C ILE A 191 -10.19 -8.63 2.51
N ARG A 192 -11.28 -8.68 1.73
CA ARG A 192 -12.43 -9.53 2.02
C ARG A 192 -12.06 -11.02 2.01
N THR A 193 -11.22 -11.44 1.06
CA THR A 193 -10.75 -12.82 0.99
C THR A 193 -9.94 -13.21 2.23
N TYR A 194 -9.05 -12.34 2.68
CA TYR A 194 -8.26 -12.58 3.90
C TYR A 194 -9.15 -12.66 5.15
N TYR A 195 -10.15 -11.79 5.25
CA TYR A 195 -11.11 -11.87 6.34
C TYR A 195 -11.78 -13.25 6.37
N ASN A 196 -12.32 -13.71 5.24
CA ASN A 196 -13.01 -14.99 5.14
C ASN A 196 -12.10 -16.19 5.42
N CYS A 197 -10.82 -16.12 5.02
CA CYS A 197 -9.85 -17.19 5.23
C CYS A 197 -9.40 -17.32 6.69
N TYR A 198 -9.39 -16.22 7.45
CA TYR A 198 -8.83 -16.18 8.80
C TYR A 198 -9.90 -15.92 9.87
N GLN A 199 -11.17 -16.11 9.57
CA GLN A 199 -12.26 -16.06 10.55
C GLN A 199 -11.99 -17.05 11.68
N GLY A 200 -12.05 -16.55 12.93
CA GLY A 200 -11.80 -17.37 14.13
C GLY A 200 -10.38 -17.23 14.70
N ASP A 201 -9.39 -16.75 13.96
CA ASP A 201 -8.06 -16.42 14.48
C ASP A 201 -7.83 -14.91 14.53
N GLN A 202 -8.11 -14.31 15.68
CA GLN A 202 -7.97 -12.86 15.91
C GLN A 202 -6.52 -12.36 15.71
N ALA A 203 -5.52 -13.19 16.05
CA ALA A 203 -4.12 -12.84 15.88
C ALA A 203 -3.75 -12.84 14.39
N MET A 204 -4.28 -13.78 13.62
CA MET A 204 -4.07 -13.87 12.17
C MET A 204 -4.78 -12.74 11.44
N LEU A 205 -6.03 -12.41 11.82
CA LEU A 205 -6.74 -11.25 11.28
C LEU A 205 -5.98 -9.94 11.54
N ALA A 206 -5.44 -9.75 12.75
CA ALA A 206 -4.65 -8.55 13.05
C ALA A 206 -3.39 -8.44 12.18
N ARG A 207 -2.68 -9.55 11.93
CA ARG A 207 -1.51 -9.59 11.03
C ARG A 207 -1.91 -9.34 9.58
N ALA A 208 -2.98 -10.00 9.13
CA ALA A 208 -3.48 -9.85 7.77
C ALA A 208 -3.96 -8.41 7.48
N SER A 209 -4.53 -7.70 8.46
CA SER A 209 -4.90 -6.29 8.29
C SER A 209 -3.68 -5.38 8.09
N ILE A 210 -2.59 -5.62 8.84
CA ILE A 210 -1.33 -4.87 8.67
C ILE A 210 -0.69 -5.19 7.32
N PHE A 211 -0.70 -6.45 6.91
CA PHE A 211 -0.16 -6.88 5.63
C PHE A 211 -0.96 -6.31 4.45
N SER A 212 -2.29 -6.31 4.54
CA SER A 212 -3.14 -5.68 3.53
C SER A 212 -2.93 -4.17 3.47
N ALA A 213 -2.73 -3.52 4.62
CA ALA A 213 -2.38 -2.11 4.67
C ALA A 213 -1.03 -1.83 3.98
N LEU A 214 -0.03 -2.70 4.17
CA LEU A 214 1.26 -2.61 3.47
C LEU A 214 1.11 -2.78 1.95
N GLN A 215 0.24 -3.69 1.50
CA GLN A 215 -0.01 -3.89 0.08
C GLN A 215 -0.69 -2.68 -0.59
N LEU A 216 -1.53 -1.97 0.15
CA LEU A 216 -2.21 -0.75 -0.32
C LEU A 216 -1.33 0.51 -0.20
N TYR A 217 -0.41 0.50 0.74
CA TYR A 217 0.55 1.59 0.98
C TYR A 217 1.61 1.64 -0.11
#